data_8665db60314ccce6252d89a2ecea17b5
#
_entry.id   8665db60314ccce6252d89a2ecea17b5
#
_cell.length_a   1.000
_cell.length_b   1.000
_cell.length_c   1.000
_cell.angle_alpha   90.00
_cell.angle_beta   90.00
_cell.angle_gamma   90.00
#
_symmetry.space_group_name_H-M   'P 1'
#
loop_
_entity.id
_entity.type
_entity.pdbx_description
1 polymer ?
#
loop_
_entity_poly.entity_id
_entity_poly.type
_entity_poly.pdbx_seq_one_letter_code
_entity_poly.pdbx_strand_id
1 'polypeptide(L)'
;MKKIEKRALLCLLLAAALLLGSGLFVFRFVKNGGRWVSFAANRHLYNRQGQLSVGRVLDRDGDVLSWTEEDGTRRWYDNSTVRKATLHAVGDAQRNIGTGALVAFADQLSGYNLLTGAYSPLGAGNDLYLTIDARAQYVADAALAKLIAPSGGVIGTGKGSKGAVVALDVTDGSVLVMASFPTFDPTNFTGSIPTELWDKYQEKGAYAPLNN
;
A
#
# COMPACT_ATOMS: atom_id res chain seq x y z
N MET A 1 41.44 32.77 -30.76
CA MET A 1 40.29 31.99 -31.27
C MET A 1 40.19 30.64 -30.56
N LYS A 2 41.15 29.74 -30.55
CA LYS A 2 41.04 28.38 -29.90
C LYS A 2 40.61 28.37 -28.42
N LYS A 3 40.88 29.41 -27.62
CA LYS A 3 40.42 29.47 -26.20
C LYS A 3 38.91 29.80 -26.10
N ILE A 4 38.40 30.62 -26.99
CA ILE A 4 36.97 31.00 -27.02
C ILE A 4 36.13 29.80 -27.49
N GLU A 5 36.57 29.12 -28.53
CA GLU A 5 35.95 27.89 -29.05
C GLU A 5 35.86 26.78 -27.98
N LYS A 6 36.91 26.55 -27.24
CA LYS A 6 36.93 25.57 -26.14
C LYS A 6 35.93 25.94 -25.01
N ARG A 7 35.84 27.23 -24.66
CA ARG A 7 34.87 27.70 -23.65
C ARG A 7 33.44 27.62 -24.17
N ALA A 8 33.19 27.94 -25.43
CA ALA A 8 31.89 27.78 -26.06
C ALA A 8 31.46 26.32 -26.11
N LEU A 9 32.38 25.42 -26.46
CA LEU A 9 32.10 23.96 -26.43
C LEU A 9 31.77 23.48 -25.03
N LEU A 10 32.51 23.93 -23.99
CA LEU A 10 32.25 23.59 -22.61
C LEU A 10 30.84 24.05 -22.16
N CYS A 11 30.48 25.32 -22.52
CA CYS A 11 29.14 25.85 -22.22
C CYS A 11 28.05 25.04 -22.92
N LEU A 12 28.28 24.62 -24.17
CA LEU A 12 27.33 23.78 -24.91
C LEU A 12 27.14 22.40 -24.26
N LEU A 13 28.24 21.77 -23.81
CA LEU A 13 28.20 20.48 -23.11
C LEU A 13 27.47 20.59 -21.77
N LEU A 14 27.72 21.68 -21.01
CA LEU A 14 26.99 21.93 -19.77
C LEU A 14 25.51 22.16 -20.00
N ALA A 15 25.14 22.92 -21.02
CA ALA A 15 23.75 23.13 -21.40
C ALA A 15 23.06 21.83 -21.82
N ALA A 16 23.76 21.00 -22.62
CA ALA A 16 23.23 19.69 -23.02
C ALA A 16 23.05 18.76 -21.82
N ALA A 17 24.01 18.74 -20.88
CA ALA A 17 23.90 17.95 -19.66
C ALA A 17 22.72 18.39 -18.77
N LEU A 18 22.49 19.71 -18.69
CA LEU A 18 21.38 20.29 -17.95
C LEU A 18 20.04 19.94 -18.58
N LEU A 19 19.92 20.00 -19.89
CA LEU A 19 18.71 19.62 -20.63
C LEU A 19 18.43 18.12 -20.47
N LEU A 20 19.44 17.27 -20.58
CA LEU A 20 19.30 15.83 -20.37
C LEU A 20 18.90 15.51 -18.92
N GLY A 21 19.52 16.17 -17.94
CA GLY A 21 19.16 16.01 -16.52
C GLY A 21 17.72 16.44 -16.24
N SER A 22 17.29 17.59 -16.80
CA SER A 22 15.92 18.06 -16.69
C SER A 22 14.93 17.11 -17.36
N GLY A 23 15.25 16.59 -18.53
CA GLY A 23 14.42 15.61 -19.23
C GLY A 23 14.26 14.31 -18.42
N LEU A 24 15.35 13.80 -17.85
CA LEU A 24 15.31 12.62 -16.97
C LEU A 24 14.52 12.89 -15.69
N PHE A 25 14.64 14.08 -15.12
CA PHE A 25 13.85 14.48 -13.95
C PHE A 25 12.35 14.49 -14.27
N VAL A 26 11.95 15.15 -15.36
CA VAL A 26 10.56 15.19 -15.82
C VAL A 26 10.04 13.79 -16.08
N PHE A 27 10.80 12.94 -16.78
CA PHE A 27 10.42 11.54 -17.01
C PHE A 27 10.19 10.78 -15.71
N ARG A 28 11.10 10.90 -14.73
CA ARG A 28 10.95 10.26 -13.41
C ARG A 28 9.79 10.83 -12.61
N PHE A 29 9.57 12.14 -12.69
CA PHE A 29 8.46 12.81 -12.04
C PHE A 29 7.13 12.31 -12.61
N VAL A 30 6.99 12.22 -13.94
CA VAL A 30 5.83 11.63 -14.60
C VAL A 30 5.56 10.21 -14.13
N LYS A 31 6.62 9.39 -14.10
CA LYS A 31 6.49 7.97 -13.78
C LYS A 31 6.24 7.68 -12.29
N ASN A 32 6.79 8.48 -11.39
CA ASN A 32 6.78 8.21 -9.96
C ASN A 32 6.10 9.30 -9.12
N GLY A 33 5.55 10.35 -9.74
CA GLY A 33 4.98 11.49 -9.03
C GLY A 33 3.90 11.11 -8.03
N GLY A 34 2.93 10.30 -8.44
CA GLY A 34 1.87 9.80 -7.56
C GLY A 34 2.41 9.03 -6.36
N ARG A 35 3.41 8.16 -6.59
CA ARG A 35 4.06 7.41 -5.52
C ARG A 35 4.81 8.33 -4.55
N TRP A 36 5.54 9.33 -5.06
CA TRP A 36 6.27 10.27 -4.20
C TRP A 36 5.36 11.10 -3.33
N VAL A 37 4.24 11.51 -3.89
CA VAL A 37 3.25 12.29 -3.15
C VAL A 37 2.54 11.45 -2.09
N SER A 38 2.25 10.20 -2.37
CA SER A 38 1.59 9.29 -1.43
C SER A 38 2.49 8.83 -0.26
N PHE A 39 3.76 9.23 -0.21
CA PHE A 39 4.61 8.95 0.96
C PHE A 39 4.12 9.70 2.20
N ALA A 40 4.05 8.98 3.32
CA ALA A 40 3.65 9.57 4.61
C ALA A 40 4.48 10.79 5.03
N ALA A 41 5.77 10.84 4.63
CA ALA A 41 6.65 11.99 4.84
C ALA A 41 6.18 13.27 4.10
N ASN A 42 5.36 13.11 3.07
CA ASN A 42 4.83 14.21 2.27
C ASN A 42 3.44 14.67 2.75
N ARG A 43 3.10 14.43 4.01
CA ARG A 43 1.83 14.86 4.61
C ARG A 43 1.54 16.36 4.46
N HIS A 44 2.58 17.19 4.28
CA HIS A 44 2.43 18.62 4.00
C HIS A 44 1.77 18.91 2.63
N LEU A 45 1.68 17.93 1.77
CA LEU A 45 0.99 18.03 0.48
C LEU A 45 -0.51 17.73 0.59
N TYR A 46 -0.94 17.25 1.76
CA TYR A 46 -2.36 17.11 2.05
C TYR A 46 -2.96 18.49 2.27
N ASN A 47 -4.23 18.68 1.89
CA ASN A 47 -4.93 19.91 2.20
C ASN A 47 -5.07 20.09 3.73
N ARG A 48 -5.55 21.28 4.16
CA ARG A 48 -5.75 21.57 5.60
C ARG A 48 -6.72 20.60 6.28
N GLN A 49 -7.56 19.91 5.52
CA GLN A 49 -8.48 18.89 5.97
C GLN A 49 -7.84 17.49 6.01
N GLY A 50 -6.55 17.36 5.73
CA GLY A 50 -5.86 16.07 5.72
C GLY A 50 -6.25 15.16 4.54
N GLN A 51 -6.93 15.70 3.56
CA GLN A 51 -7.45 14.96 2.42
C GLN A 51 -6.35 14.76 1.39
N LEU A 52 -5.65 13.66 1.47
CA LEU A 52 -5.24 12.97 0.27
C LEU A 52 -6.41 12.06 -0.08
N SER A 53 -7.14 12.44 -1.07
CA SER A 53 -8.22 11.62 -1.59
C SER A 53 -7.62 10.38 -2.25
N VAL A 54 -7.39 9.39 -1.44
CA VAL A 54 -6.99 8.08 -1.92
C VAL A 54 -8.28 7.33 -2.22
N GLY A 55 -8.42 6.81 -3.43
CA GLY A 55 -9.57 6.05 -3.87
C GLY A 55 -9.85 4.83 -3.02
N ARG A 56 -10.96 4.19 -3.28
CA ARG A 56 -11.40 3.00 -2.57
C ARG A 56 -10.65 1.77 -3.09
N VAL A 57 -10.42 0.81 -2.20
CA VAL A 57 -10.00 -0.54 -2.56
C VAL A 57 -11.20 -1.46 -2.39
N LEU A 58 -11.59 -2.10 -3.47
CA LEU A 58 -12.74 -2.98 -3.55
C LEU A 58 -12.28 -4.41 -3.84
N ASP A 59 -13.07 -5.38 -3.43
CA ASP A 59 -12.89 -6.77 -3.84
C ASP A 59 -13.47 -7.01 -5.25
N ARG A 60 -13.43 -8.27 -5.71
CA ARG A 60 -13.94 -8.65 -7.03
C ARG A 60 -15.45 -8.45 -7.21
N ASP A 61 -16.21 -8.47 -6.13
CA ASP A 61 -17.66 -8.32 -6.14
C ASP A 61 -18.11 -6.87 -5.93
N GLY A 62 -17.15 -5.96 -5.68
CA GLY A 62 -17.39 -4.54 -5.46
C GLY A 62 -17.59 -4.17 -3.99
N ASP A 63 -17.36 -5.10 -3.07
CA ASP A 63 -17.38 -4.82 -1.64
C ASP A 63 -16.20 -3.92 -1.26
N VAL A 64 -16.47 -2.80 -0.57
CA VAL A 64 -15.44 -1.82 -0.21
C VAL A 64 -14.62 -2.33 0.96
N LEU A 65 -13.36 -2.69 0.70
CA LEU A 65 -12.42 -3.18 1.71
C LEU A 65 -11.74 -2.06 2.48
N SER A 66 -11.49 -0.93 1.81
CA SER A 66 -10.87 0.24 2.45
C SER A 66 -11.19 1.52 1.67
N TRP A 67 -11.46 2.62 2.39
CA TRP A 67 -11.78 3.93 1.82
C TRP A 67 -11.23 5.06 2.69
N THR A 68 -11.28 6.29 2.18
CA THR A 68 -10.91 7.49 2.92
C THR A 68 -12.17 8.33 3.15
N GLU A 69 -12.42 8.70 4.41
CA GLU A 69 -13.49 9.61 4.79
C GLU A 69 -13.18 11.05 4.34
N GLU A 70 -14.19 11.93 4.38
CA GLU A 70 -14.03 13.35 4.03
C GLU A 70 -12.98 14.08 4.88
N ASP A 71 -12.78 13.63 6.13
CA ASP A 71 -11.76 14.17 7.05
C ASP A 71 -10.35 13.65 6.77
N GLY A 72 -10.18 12.80 5.76
CA GLY A 72 -8.90 12.17 5.41
C GLY A 72 -8.56 10.92 6.22
N THR A 73 -9.45 10.50 7.11
CA THR A 73 -9.25 9.29 7.90
C THR A 73 -9.43 8.04 7.05
N ARG A 74 -8.45 7.15 7.07
CA ARG A 74 -8.57 5.85 6.38
C ARG A 74 -9.43 4.89 7.18
N ARG A 75 -10.40 4.29 6.52
CA ARG A 75 -11.30 3.28 7.05
C ARG A 75 -11.09 1.95 6.37
N TRP A 76 -11.49 0.90 7.06
CA TRP A 76 -11.47 -0.47 6.56
C TRP A 76 -12.84 -1.10 6.78
N TYR A 77 -13.07 -2.25 6.14
CA TYR A 77 -14.32 -3.00 6.25
C TYR A 77 -14.79 -3.11 7.70
N ASP A 78 -16.08 -2.87 7.95
CA ASP A 78 -16.62 -2.75 9.31
C ASP A 78 -16.44 -4.03 10.14
N ASN A 79 -16.64 -5.19 9.51
CA ASN A 79 -16.42 -6.47 10.20
C ASN A 79 -14.92 -6.70 10.45
N SER A 80 -14.54 -6.77 11.72
CA SER A 80 -13.14 -6.92 12.14
C SER A 80 -12.48 -8.19 11.61
N THR A 81 -13.23 -9.25 11.39
CA THR A 81 -12.67 -10.51 10.90
C THR A 81 -12.32 -10.41 9.42
N VAL A 82 -13.19 -9.79 8.62
CA VAL A 82 -12.95 -9.56 7.19
C VAL A 82 -11.78 -8.58 6.99
N ARG A 83 -11.75 -7.45 7.72
CA ARG A 83 -10.65 -6.49 7.56
C ARG A 83 -9.29 -7.04 8.01
N LYS A 84 -9.24 -7.94 9.00
CA LYS A 84 -8.02 -8.66 9.37
C LYS A 84 -7.59 -9.63 8.27
N ALA A 85 -8.54 -10.41 7.75
CA ALA A 85 -8.26 -11.39 6.71
C ALA A 85 -7.75 -10.74 5.41
N THR A 86 -8.28 -9.57 5.06
CA THR A 86 -7.90 -8.85 3.83
C THR A 86 -6.69 -7.92 4.00
N LEU A 87 -6.18 -7.75 5.24
CA LEU A 87 -5.13 -6.78 5.56
C LEU A 87 -3.90 -6.88 4.65
N HIS A 88 -3.35 -8.08 4.47
CA HIS A 88 -2.12 -8.25 3.69
C HIS A 88 -2.34 -8.03 2.18
N ALA A 89 -3.55 -8.27 1.68
CA ALA A 89 -3.92 -7.94 0.31
C ALA A 89 -4.15 -6.44 0.11
N VAL A 90 -4.81 -5.79 1.06
CA VAL A 90 -5.10 -4.35 1.02
C VAL A 90 -3.87 -3.52 1.43
N GLY A 91 -3.17 -3.91 2.48
CA GLY A 91 -2.09 -3.15 3.09
C GLY A 91 -2.58 -2.15 4.12
N ASP A 92 -1.66 -1.34 4.65
CA ASP A 92 -2.00 -0.24 5.55
C ASP A 92 -1.59 1.13 4.98
N ALA A 93 -2.33 2.18 5.34
CA ALA A 93 -2.11 3.53 4.84
C ALA A 93 -0.77 4.13 5.30
N GLN A 94 -0.19 3.64 6.39
CA GLN A 94 1.05 4.14 6.97
C GLN A 94 2.27 3.33 6.52
N ARG A 95 2.04 2.29 5.72
CA ARG A 95 3.08 1.41 5.13
C ARG A 95 3.91 0.65 6.17
N ASN A 96 3.33 0.34 7.32
CA ASN A 96 3.94 -0.60 8.27
C ASN A 96 4.03 -2.00 7.63
N ILE A 97 3.05 -2.34 6.79
CA ILE A 97 3.15 -3.44 5.82
C ILE A 97 3.69 -2.85 4.53
N GLY A 98 4.89 -3.29 4.11
CA GLY A 98 5.55 -2.80 2.89
C GLY A 98 4.93 -3.32 1.59
N THR A 99 3.90 -4.15 1.68
CA THR A 99 3.19 -4.82 0.58
C THR A 99 1.71 -4.47 0.61
N GLY A 100 0.96 -5.02 -0.34
CA GLY A 100 -0.48 -4.80 -0.46
C GLY A 100 -0.85 -3.68 -1.43
N ALA A 101 -2.15 -3.60 -1.71
CA ALA A 101 -2.70 -2.73 -2.75
C ALA A 101 -2.44 -1.24 -2.50
N LEU A 102 -2.55 -0.79 -1.25
CA LEU A 102 -2.31 0.61 -0.86
C LEU A 102 -0.87 1.08 -1.11
N VAL A 103 0.07 0.15 -1.17
CA VAL A 103 1.48 0.46 -1.48
C VAL A 103 1.77 0.25 -2.96
N ALA A 104 1.34 -0.87 -3.53
CA ALA A 104 1.65 -1.24 -4.91
C ALA A 104 0.98 -0.31 -5.94
N PHE A 105 -0.24 0.16 -5.65
CA PHE A 105 -1.06 0.99 -6.53
C PHE A 105 -1.29 2.40 -5.98
N ALA A 106 -0.38 2.89 -5.15
CA ALA A 106 -0.50 4.19 -4.49
C ALA A 106 -0.65 5.37 -5.47
N ASP A 107 0.00 5.28 -6.63
CA ASP A 107 -0.08 6.27 -7.70
C ASP A 107 -1.46 6.30 -8.38
N GLN A 108 -2.03 5.13 -8.67
CA GLN A 108 -3.39 5.02 -9.22
C GLN A 108 -4.44 5.50 -8.21
N LEU A 109 -4.32 5.04 -6.96
CA LEU A 109 -5.24 5.40 -5.88
C LEU A 109 -5.23 6.89 -5.55
N SER A 110 -4.09 7.58 -5.70
CA SER A 110 -3.97 9.00 -5.35
C SER A 110 -4.66 9.94 -6.34
N GLY A 111 -4.97 9.48 -7.56
CA GLY A 111 -5.59 10.30 -8.59
C GLY A 111 -4.78 11.54 -8.99
N TYR A 112 -3.47 11.51 -8.80
CA TYR A 112 -2.59 12.60 -9.14
C TYR A 112 -2.56 12.84 -10.65
N ASN A 113 -2.91 14.05 -11.07
CA ASN A 113 -2.85 14.47 -12.46
C ASN A 113 -1.59 15.32 -12.69
N LEU A 114 -0.68 14.77 -13.47
CA LEU A 114 0.59 15.41 -13.76
C LEU A 114 0.45 16.74 -14.53
N LEU A 115 -0.53 16.82 -15.44
CA LEU A 115 -0.71 18.01 -16.29
C LEU A 115 -1.18 19.22 -15.49
N THR A 116 -1.99 18.98 -14.46
CA THR A 116 -2.50 20.04 -13.60
C THR A 116 -1.65 20.24 -12.35
N GLY A 117 -0.73 19.34 -12.05
CA GLY A 117 0.07 19.34 -10.83
C GLY A 117 -0.78 19.18 -9.57
N ALA A 118 -2.03 18.78 -9.71
CA ALA A 118 -3.00 18.68 -8.64
C ALA A 118 -3.59 17.26 -8.58
N TYR A 119 -4.03 16.89 -7.39
CA TYR A 119 -4.97 15.79 -7.21
C TYR A 119 -6.31 16.18 -7.83
N SER A 120 -7.12 15.18 -8.15
CA SER A 120 -8.48 15.43 -8.63
C SER A 120 -9.13 16.53 -7.76
N PRO A 121 -9.56 17.66 -8.31
CA PRO A 121 -10.17 18.74 -7.54
C PRO A 121 -11.49 18.34 -6.88
N LEU A 122 -12.06 17.23 -7.29
CA LEU A 122 -13.28 16.63 -6.71
C LEU A 122 -12.98 15.62 -5.59
N GLY A 123 -11.70 15.46 -5.24
CA GLY A 123 -11.30 14.79 -4.02
C GLY A 123 -11.41 13.27 -4.03
N ALA A 124 -11.92 12.63 -5.05
CA ALA A 124 -11.97 11.17 -5.11
C ALA A 124 -10.77 10.65 -5.93
N GLY A 125 -9.86 9.91 -5.32
CA GLY A 125 -8.88 9.12 -6.05
C GLY A 125 -9.57 8.08 -6.93
N ASN A 126 -8.79 7.29 -7.65
CA ASN A 126 -9.34 6.22 -8.49
C ASN A 126 -9.64 5.00 -7.63
N ASP A 127 -10.78 4.37 -7.88
CA ASP A 127 -11.12 3.09 -7.28
C ASP A 127 -10.25 1.97 -7.85
N LEU A 128 -9.80 1.08 -6.97
CA LEU A 128 -9.01 -0.09 -7.32
C LEU A 128 -9.81 -1.36 -7.01
N TYR A 129 -10.11 -2.12 -8.04
CA TYR A 129 -10.74 -3.43 -7.92
C TYR A 129 -9.68 -4.51 -7.85
N LEU A 130 -9.67 -5.25 -6.76
CA LEU A 130 -8.84 -6.44 -6.58
C LEU A 130 -9.57 -7.66 -7.15
N THR A 131 -8.81 -8.68 -7.51
CA THR A 131 -9.36 -9.99 -7.86
C THR A 131 -9.69 -10.84 -6.63
N ILE A 132 -9.32 -10.38 -5.43
CA ILE A 132 -9.57 -11.05 -4.15
C ILE A 132 -11.07 -11.15 -3.91
N ASP A 133 -11.52 -12.34 -3.51
CA ASP A 133 -12.85 -12.59 -2.97
C ASP A 133 -12.77 -12.49 -1.44
N ALA A 134 -13.40 -11.48 -0.86
CA ALA A 134 -13.32 -11.19 0.57
C ALA A 134 -13.90 -12.33 1.45
N ARG A 135 -14.89 -13.06 0.94
CA ARG A 135 -15.49 -14.19 1.65
C ARG A 135 -14.55 -15.40 1.65
N ALA A 136 -13.99 -15.71 0.49
CA ALA A 136 -13.00 -16.80 0.37
C ALA A 136 -11.74 -16.47 1.19
N GLN A 137 -11.31 -15.22 1.17
CA GLN A 137 -10.19 -14.72 1.98
C GLN A 137 -10.43 -14.92 3.48
N TYR A 138 -11.63 -14.57 3.96
CA TYR A 138 -12.02 -14.78 5.34
C TYR A 138 -12.00 -16.26 5.73
N VAL A 139 -12.54 -17.16 4.89
CA VAL A 139 -12.55 -18.59 5.15
C VAL A 139 -11.12 -19.15 5.23
N ALA A 140 -10.25 -18.72 4.33
CA ALA A 140 -8.85 -19.14 4.32
C ALA A 140 -8.08 -18.64 5.54
N ASP A 141 -8.28 -17.38 5.95
CA ASP A 141 -7.66 -16.81 7.16
C ASP A 141 -8.12 -17.56 8.44
N ALA A 142 -9.42 -17.81 8.56
CA ALA A 142 -9.99 -18.57 9.66
C ALA A 142 -9.45 -20.02 9.73
N ALA A 143 -9.28 -20.65 8.56
CA ALA A 143 -8.68 -21.99 8.48
C ALA A 143 -7.21 -21.98 8.89
N LEU A 144 -6.43 -21.02 8.43
CA LEU A 144 -5.03 -20.82 8.83
C LEU A 144 -4.92 -20.60 10.35
N ALA A 145 -5.71 -19.67 10.88
CA ALA A 145 -5.71 -19.37 12.31
C ALA A 145 -6.01 -20.63 13.15
N LYS A 146 -6.97 -21.46 12.72
CA LYS A 146 -7.32 -22.71 13.38
C LYS A 146 -6.20 -23.76 13.29
N LEU A 147 -5.54 -23.86 12.13
CA LEU A 147 -4.47 -24.85 11.91
C LEU A 147 -3.17 -24.50 12.62
N ILE A 148 -2.87 -23.21 12.77
CA ILE A 148 -1.59 -22.70 13.27
C ILE A 148 -1.69 -22.19 14.72
N ALA A 149 -2.89 -22.16 15.31
CA ALA A 149 -3.11 -21.61 16.64
C ALA A 149 -2.14 -22.23 17.69
N PRO A 150 -1.53 -21.40 18.55
CA PRO A 150 -0.52 -21.85 19.52
C PRO A 150 -1.02 -22.89 20.53
N SER A 151 -2.34 -23.02 20.71
CA SER A 151 -3.01 -23.78 21.74
C SER A 151 -3.68 -25.06 21.24
N GLY A 152 -3.19 -25.67 20.17
CA GLY A 152 -3.74 -26.95 19.70
C GLY A 152 -4.03 -27.07 18.22
N GLY A 153 -3.42 -26.25 17.41
CA GLY A 153 -3.47 -26.39 15.95
C GLY A 153 -2.81 -27.70 15.49
N VAL A 154 -3.29 -28.23 14.37
CA VAL A 154 -2.81 -29.49 13.78
C VAL A 154 -1.38 -29.36 13.23
N ILE A 155 -0.96 -28.16 12.87
CA ILE A 155 0.34 -27.88 12.27
C ILE A 155 1.07 -26.85 13.14
N GLY A 156 2.26 -27.19 13.61
CA GLY A 156 3.13 -26.27 14.33
C GLY A 156 2.71 -26.02 15.77
N THR A 157 3.12 -26.88 16.66
CA THR A 157 2.85 -26.81 18.12
C THR A 157 3.76 -25.85 18.87
N GLY A 158 4.44 -24.90 18.18
CA GLY A 158 5.40 -23.98 18.77
C GLY A 158 4.94 -22.52 18.76
N LYS A 159 5.45 -21.74 19.72
CA LYS A 159 5.42 -20.27 19.62
C LYS A 159 6.03 -19.87 18.26
N GLY A 160 5.21 -19.24 17.39
CA GLY A 160 5.72 -18.68 16.17
C GLY A 160 5.44 -19.40 14.87
N SER A 161 4.46 -20.24 14.86
CA SER A 161 4.02 -20.83 13.60
C SER A 161 3.41 -19.75 12.70
N LYS A 162 3.83 -19.76 11.44
CA LYS A 162 3.37 -18.84 10.39
C LYS A 162 2.85 -19.65 9.22
N GLY A 163 1.98 -19.08 8.44
CA GLY A 163 1.48 -19.75 7.25
C GLY A 163 0.85 -18.79 6.27
N ALA A 164 0.74 -19.24 5.04
CA ALA A 164 0.04 -18.50 3.99
C ALA A 164 -0.78 -19.46 3.13
N VAL A 165 -1.87 -18.96 2.58
CA VAL A 165 -2.70 -19.64 1.59
C VAL A 165 -2.87 -18.72 0.40
N VAL A 166 -2.65 -19.26 -0.80
CA VAL A 166 -2.94 -18.58 -2.07
C VAL A 166 -3.85 -19.46 -2.88
N ALA A 167 -4.94 -18.90 -3.38
CA ALA A 167 -5.81 -19.54 -4.36
C ALA A 167 -5.86 -18.72 -5.64
N LEU A 168 -5.65 -19.40 -6.76
CA LEU A 168 -5.65 -18.81 -8.10
C LEU A 168 -6.79 -19.39 -8.92
N ASP A 169 -7.43 -18.55 -9.73
CA ASP A 169 -8.29 -19.02 -10.81
C ASP A 169 -7.38 -19.53 -11.92
N VAL A 170 -7.53 -20.80 -12.27
CA VAL A 170 -6.69 -21.44 -13.31
C VAL A 170 -7.05 -21.01 -14.73
N THR A 171 -8.19 -20.35 -14.91
CA THR A 171 -8.68 -19.93 -16.23
C THR A 171 -8.04 -18.62 -16.68
N ASP A 172 -7.77 -17.71 -15.78
CA ASP A 172 -7.25 -16.37 -16.09
C ASP A 172 -6.05 -15.96 -15.23
N GLY A 173 -5.69 -16.75 -14.20
CA GLY A 173 -4.59 -16.47 -13.29
C GLY A 173 -4.92 -15.46 -12.19
N SER A 174 -6.19 -15.09 -12.03
CA SER A 174 -6.63 -14.18 -10.96
C SER A 174 -6.32 -14.74 -9.58
N VAL A 175 -5.80 -13.90 -8.68
CA VAL A 175 -5.59 -14.24 -7.28
C VAL A 175 -6.90 -14.03 -6.53
N LEU A 176 -7.56 -15.13 -6.14
CA LEU A 176 -8.82 -15.09 -5.40
C LEU A 176 -8.60 -14.99 -3.89
N VAL A 177 -7.54 -15.60 -3.40
CA VAL A 177 -7.16 -15.61 -1.99
C VAL A 177 -5.65 -15.40 -1.86
N MET A 178 -5.28 -14.53 -0.92
CA MET A 178 -3.90 -14.30 -0.50
C MET A 178 -3.92 -14.01 1.01
N ALA A 179 -4.03 -15.07 1.81
CA ALA A 179 -4.11 -14.99 3.26
C ALA A 179 -2.77 -15.32 3.89
N SER A 180 -2.36 -14.55 4.89
CA SER A 180 -1.14 -14.76 5.66
C SER A 180 -1.45 -14.71 7.14
N PHE A 181 -0.89 -15.64 7.90
CA PHE A 181 -1.01 -15.69 9.36
C PHE A 181 0.39 -15.58 10.01
N PRO A 182 0.56 -14.81 11.07
CA PRO A 182 -0.45 -14.06 11.81
C PRO A 182 -0.89 -12.76 11.10
N THR A 183 -2.06 -12.27 11.47
CA THR A 183 -2.63 -11.01 11.00
C THR A 183 -2.94 -10.07 12.17
N PHE A 184 -3.28 -8.84 11.90
CA PHE A 184 -3.69 -7.86 12.92
C PHE A 184 -4.82 -6.96 12.41
N ASP A 185 -5.40 -6.19 13.31
CA ASP A 185 -6.44 -5.23 12.93
C ASP A 185 -5.81 -3.93 12.43
N PRO A 186 -6.02 -3.51 11.18
CA PRO A 186 -5.45 -2.29 10.64
C PRO A 186 -5.91 -1.03 11.36
N THR A 187 -7.05 -1.07 12.06
CA THR A 187 -7.54 0.05 12.86
C THR A 187 -6.62 0.38 14.03
N ASN A 188 -5.77 -0.56 14.45
CA ASN A 188 -4.76 -0.33 15.48
C ASN A 188 -3.70 0.72 15.06
N PHE A 189 -3.58 0.98 13.74
CA PHE A 189 -2.65 1.96 13.19
C PHE A 189 -3.34 3.29 12.81
N THR A 190 -4.64 3.42 13.06
CA THR A 190 -5.37 4.70 12.92
C THR A 190 -5.11 5.57 14.14
N GLY A 191 -4.04 6.34 14.12
CA GLY A 191 -3.63 7.18 15.24
C GLY A 191 -2.28 6.76 15.84
N SER A 192 -2.08 7.00 17.13
CA SER A 192 -0.89 6.55 17.85
C SER A 192 -1.07 5.10 18.30
N ILE A 193 -0.16 4.24 17.88
CA ILE A 193 -0.12 2.85 18.37
C ILE A 193 0.43 2.86 19.79
N PRO A 194 -0.21 2.16 20.76
CA PRO A 194 0.37 1.93 22.07
C PRO A 194 1.73 1.22 21.94
N THR A 195 2.74 1.68 22.67
CA THR A 195 4.11 1.14 22.59
C THR A 195 4.16 -0.36 22.80
N GLU A 196 3.41 -0.87 23.77
CA GLU A 196 3.34 -2.31 24.05
C GLU A 196 2.81 -3.13 22.86
N LEU A 197 1.84 -2.59 22.12
CA LEU A 197 1.29 -3.23 20.93
C LEU A 197 2.28 -3.19 19.77
N TRP A 198 2.98 -2.07 19.62
CA TRP A 198 4.01 -1.90 18.61
C TRP A 198 5.19 -2.87 18.84
N ASP A 199 5.68 -2.95 20.07
CA ASP A 199 6.75 -3.86 20.45
C ASP A 199 6.37 -5.32 20.17
N LYS A 200 5.12 -5.70 20.50
CA LYS A 200 4.58 -7.02 20.18
C LYS A 200 4.57 -7.30 18.67
N TYR A 201 4.26 -6.32 17.84
CA TYR A 201 4.25 -6.52 16.39
C TYR A 201 5.67 -6.57 15.80
N GLN A 202 6.64 -5.98 16.46
CA GLN A 202 8.05 -6.01 16.05
C GLN A 202 8.86 -7.19 16.64
N GLU A 203 8.30 -7.95 17.57
CA GLU A 203 8.99 -9.10 18.13
C GLU A 203 9.52 -10.04 17.04
N LYS A 204 10.84 -10.19 17.01
CA LYS A 204 11.52 -11.12 16.10
C LYS A 204 11.23 -12.54 16.55
N GLY A 205 10.49 -13.27 15.78
CA GLY A 205 10.25 -14.70 16.04
C GLY A 205 8.83 -15.13 15.73
N ALA A 206 8.14 -15.57 16.77
CA ALA A 206 6.89 -16.28 16.72
C ALA A 206 5.73 -15.50 16.13
N TYR A 207 5.64 -14.22 16.47
CA TYR A 207 4.54 -13.35 16.05
C TYR A 207 5.13 -12.13 15.34
N ALA A 208 5.08 -12.12 14.03
CA ALA A 208 5.54 -11.01 13.22
C ALA A 208 4.49 -10.68 12.15
N PRO A 209 3.33 -10.10 12.55
CA PRO A 209 2.20 -9.87 11.66
C PRO A 209 2.47 -8.78 10.61
N LEU A 210 3.54 -8.01 10.75
CA LEU A 210 3.96 -7.02 9.77
C LEU A 210 4.68 -7.63 8.56
N ASN A 211 5.15 -8.87 8.70
CA ASN A 211 5.84 -9.57 7.61
C ASN A 211 4.84 -10.46 6.87
N ASN A 212 4.72 -10.21 5.58
CA ASN A 212 3.95 -11.02 4.66
C ASN A 212 4.89 -11.81 3.76
#